data_94a63fe2ddef2fabded199aefadd4760
#
_entry.id   94a63fe2ddef2fabded199aefadd4760
#
_cell.length_a   1.000
_cell.length_b   1.000
_cell.length_c   1.000
_cell.angle_alpha   90.00
_cell.angle_beta   90.00
_cell.angle_gamma   90.00
#
_symmetry.space_group_name_H-M   'P 1'
#
loop_
_entity.id
_entity.type
_entity.pdbx_description
1 polymer ?
#
loop_
_entity_poly.entity_id
_entity_poly.type
_entity_poly.pdbx_seq_one_letter_code
_entity_poly.pdbx_strand_id
1 'polypeptide(L)'
;MAKVHGVAGEWARVKGMVTGLWPLFLGVFVAGFAVAATAFADVVWGLSVLAVSIVYSAWSLSKGLRHAERFFKGARGEERVSGILTHLPESYHVFNDFVAGGKHVDHVVAGPAGVFAVETKYWRGNVTVEDGHILLDGQLPDRDPLAQARKEAQLVKSALAAAGWNGAVTPVLAFASDTFRQHIAEVQGAVVMNSCELSKGFATERVVIPPAELERLIGLMESNS
;
A
#
# COMPACT_ATOMS: atom_id res chain seq x y z
N MET A 1 -15.41 3.18 18.13
CA MET A 1 -14.46 2.65 17.11
C MET A 1 -14.68 3.39 15.82
N ALA A 2 -13.61 3.71 15.09
CA ALA A 2 -13.68 4.41 13.80
C ALA A 2 -14.53 3.63 12.79
N LYS A 3 -15.14 4.35 11.86
CA LYS A 3 -15.81 3.74 10.70
C LYS A 3 -14.76 3.44 9.61
N VAL A 4 -14.73 2.19 9.15
CA VAL A 4 -13.74 1.71 8.18
C VAL A 4 -14.40 1.45 6.83
N HIS A 5 -13.81 2.01 5.78
CA HIS A 5 -14.23 1.88 4.39
C HIS A 5 -13.12 1.17 3.59
N GLY A 6 -13.49 0.22 2.73
CA GLY A 6 -12.56 -0.57 1.94
C GLY A 6 -11.79 -1.64 2.72
N VAL A 7 -11.02 -2.45 2.01
CA VAL A 7 -10.23 -3.55 2.56
C VAL A 7 -8.74 -3.23 2.42
N ALA A 8 -8.02 -3.20 3.55
CA ALA A 8 -6.58 -2.92 3.54
C ALA A 8 -5.80 -3.99 2.77
N GLY A 9 -4.88 -3.55 1.92
CA GLY A 9 -4.00 -4.42 1.15
C GLY A 9 -4.66 -5.20 0.02
N GLU A 10 -5.90 -4.89 -0.35
CA GLU A 10 -6.63 -5.61 -1.40
C GLU A 10 -5.91 -5.45 -2.75
N TRP A 11 -5.61 -4.23 -3.14
CA TRP A 11 -4.89 -3.95 -4.39
C TRP A 11 -3.51 -4.63 -4.43
N ALA A 12 -2.75 -4.56 -3.33
CA ALA A 12 -1.44 -5.18 -3.22
C ALA A 12 -1.54 -6.71 -3.41
N ARG A 13 -2.55 -7.36 -2.80
CA ARG A 13 -2.79 -8.80 -2.97
C ARG A 13 -3.16 -9.16 -4.42
N VAL A 14 -4.13 -8.45 -5.00
CA VAL A 14 -4.57 -8.68 -6.38
C VAL A 14 -3.40 -8.49 -7.34
N LYS A 15 -2.65 -7.40 -7.20
CA LYS A 15 -1.47 -7.14 -8.02
C LYS A 15 -0.39 -8.21 -7.84
N GLY A 16 -0.13 -8.62 -6.59
CA GLY A 16 0.82 -9.71 -6.30
C GLY A 16 0.41 -11.03 -6.94
N MET A 17 -0.87 -11.39 -6.87
CA MET A 17 -1.41 -12.59 -7.52
C MET A 17 -1.31 -12.52 -9.05
N VAL A 18 -1.77 -11.44 -9.66
CA VAL A 18 -1.75 -11.29 -11.13
C VAL A 18 -0.31 -11.33 -11.64
N THR A 19 0.60 -10.52 -11.06
CA THR A 19 2.00 -10.48 -11.51
C THR A 19 2.76 -11.77 -11.22
N GLY A 20 2.42 -12.46 -10.13
CA GLY A 20 3.04 -13.74 -9.77
C GLY A 20 2.57 -14.93 -10.63
N LEU A 21 1.29 -14.96 -10.99
CA LEU A 21 0.69 -16.10 -11.71
C LEU A 21 0.64 -15.92 -13.22
N TRP A 22 0.70 -14.69 -13.74
CA TRP A 22 0.66 -14.44 -15.19
C TRP A 22 1.64 -15.31 -16.01
N PRO A 23 2.91 -15.48 -15.58
CA PRO A 23 3.85 -16.31 -16.33
C PRO A 23 3.46 -17.79 -16.36
N LEU A 24 2.76 -18.28 -15.33
CA LEU A 24 2.23 -19.65 -15.30
C LEU A 24 1.14 -19.82 -16.37
N PHE A 25 0.20 -18.89 -16.46
CA PHE A 25 -0.85 -18.94 -17.48
C PHE A 25 -0.27 -18.92 -18.89
N LEU A 26 0.73 -18.06 -19.13
CA LEU A 26 1.42 -18.03 -20.42
C LEU A 26 2.12 -19.35 -20.71
N GLY A 27 2.81 -19.93 -19.73
CA GLY A 27 3.48 -21.24 -19.88
C GLY A 27 2.51 -22.38 -20.18
N VAL A 28 1.37 -22.44 -19.50
CA VAL A 28 0.32 -23.43 -19.75
C VAL A 28 -0.26 -23.27 -21.15
N PHE A 29 -0.49 -22.03 -21.59
CA PHE A 29 -0.97 -21.73 -22.93
C PHE A 29 0.00 -22.21 -24.01
N VAL A 30 1.30 -21.89 -23.87
CA VAL A 30 2.35 -22.32 -24.79
C VAL A 30 2.50 -23.86 -24.80
N ALA A 31 2.43 -24.50 -23.62
CA ALA A 31 2.48 -25.96 -23.51
C ALA A 31 1.28 -26.64 -24.24
N GLY A 32 0.08 -26.10 -24.05
CA GLY A 32 -1.11 -26.59 -24.77
C GLY A 32 -0.99 -26.43 -26.28
N PHE A 33 -0.46 -25.31 -26.76
CA PHE A 33 -0.18 -25.09 -28.18
C PHE A 33 0.89 -26.06 -28.70
N ALA A 34 1.97 -26.32 -27.92
CA ALA A 34 3.00 -27.29 -28.29
C ALA A 34 2.44 -28.69 -28.44
N VAL A 35 1.56 -29.14 -27.53
CA VAL A 35 0.89 -30.44 -27.62
C VAL A 35 0.00 -30.50 -28.86
N ALA A 36 -0.78 -29.48 -29.17
CA ALA A 36 -1.59 -29.41 -30.37
C ALA A 36 -0.73 -29.46 -31.66
N ALA A 37 0.40 -28.77 -31.65
CA ALA A 37 1.33 -28.73 -32.78
C ALA A 37 1.94 -30.11 -33.08
N THR A 38 2.11 -31.01 -32.12
CA THR A 38 2.59 -32.40 -32.37
C THR A 38 1.65 -33.22 -33.27
N ALA A 39 0.36 -32.84 -33.31
CA ALA A 39 -0.62 -33.52 -34.16
C ALA A 39 -0.51 -33.09 -35.64
N PHE A 40 0.09 -31.94 -35.94
CA PHE A 40 0.11 -31.35 -37.27
C PHE A 40 1.56 -31.12 -37.81
N ALA A 41 2.57 -31.28 -36.96
CA ALA A 41 3.96 -31.06 -37.28
C ALA A 41 4.82 -32.25 -36.81
N ASP A 42 6.16 -32.10 -36.92
CA ASP A 42 7.09 -33.11 -36.42
C ASP A 42 7.02 -33.23 -34.87
N VAL A 43 6.87 -34.47 -34.39
CA VAL A 43 6.79 -34.79 -32.95
C VAL A 43 8.00 -34.28 -32.16
N VAL A 44 9.19 -34.34 -32.77
CA VAL A 44 10.44 -33.87 -32.11
C VAL A 44 10.37 -32.38 -31.83
N TRP A 45 9.87 -31.57 -32.77
CA TRP A 45 9.65 -30.15 -32.58
C TRP A 45 8.62 -29.85 -31.48
N GLY A 46 7.50 -30.55 -31.49
CA GLY A 46 6.45 -30.38 -30.47
C GLY A 46 6.98 -30.69 -29.07
N LEU A 47 7.71 -31.80 -28.89
CA LEU A 47 8.30 -32.19 -27.60
C LEU A 47 9.39 -31.20 -27.16
N SER A 48 10.18 -30.65 -28.08
CA SER A 48 11.20 -29.63 -27.76
C SER A 48 10.58 -28.34 -27.25
N VAL A 49 9.52 -27.83 -27.87
CA VAL A 49 8.76 -26.65 -27.43
C VAL A 49 8.10 -26.91 -26.08
N LEU A 50 7.53 -28.10 -25.87
CA LEU A 50 6.94 -28.48 -24.59
C LEU A 50 7.99 -28.47 -23.46
N ALA A 51 9.17 -29.07 -23.67
CA ALA A 51 10.24 -29.10 -22.68
C ALA A 51 10.73 -27.68 -22.31
N VAL A 52 10.95 -26.84 -23.33
CA VAL A 52 11.33 -25.42 -23.11
C VAL A 52 10.24 -24.67 -22.35
N SER A 53 8.97 -24.88 -22.69
CA SER A 53 7.82 -24.26 -22.02
C SER A 53 7.74 -24.66 -20.53
N ILE A 54 7.97 -25.94 -20.20
CA ILE A 54 7.98 -26.42 -18.81
C ILE A 54 9.12 -25.76 -18.01
N VAL A 55 10.34 -25.74 -18.56
CA VAL A 55 11.51 -25.14 -17.92
C VAL A 55 11.29 -23.64 -17.70
N TYR A 56 10.80 -22.94 -18.72
CA TYR A 56 10.47 -21.50 -18.62
C TYR A 56 9.39 -21.23 -17.56
N SER A 57 8.33 -22.05 -17.54
CA SER A 57 7.23 -21.90 -16.58
C SER A 57 7.72 -22.11 -15.15
N ALA A 58 8.54 -23.12 -14.89
CA ALA A 58 9.10 -23.41 -13.58
C ALA A 58 10.03 -22.27 -13.09
N TRP A 59 10.89 -21.77 -13.97
CA TRP A 59 11.77 -20.64 -13.67
C TRP A 59 10.99 -19.35 -13.42
N SER A 60 10.02 -19.05 -14.27
CA SER A 60 9.17 -17.86 -14.18
C SER A 60 8.30 -17.88 -12.93
N LEU A 61 7.69 -19.04 -12.61
CA LEU A 61 6.92 -19.24 -11.40
C LEU A 61 7.78 -19.00 -10.13
N SER A 62 9.02 -19.52 -10.10
CA SER A 62 9.91 -19.32 -8.97
C SER A 62 10.26 -17.85 -8.72
N LYS A 63 10.35 -17.03 -9.77
CA LYS A 63 10.52 -15.57 -9.67
C LYS A 63 9.21 -14.87 -9.29
N GLY A 64 8.10 -15.28 -9.90
CA GLY A 64 6.77 -14.74 -9.63
C GLY A 64 6.36 -14.93 -8.16
N LEU A 65 6.60 -16.10 -7.59
CA LEU A 65 6.31 -16.39 -6.19
C LEU A 65 7.11 -15.49 -5.24
N ARG A 66 8.40 -15.29 -5.49
CA ARG A 66 9.21 -14.36 -4.69
C ARG A 66 8.73 -12.90 -4.80
N HIS A 67 8.26 -12.53 -5.97
CA HIS A 67 7.70 -11.20 -6.20
C HIS A 67 6.36 -11.05 -5.46
N ALA A 68 5.46 -12.02 -5.60
CA ALA A 68 4.18 -12.05 -4.90
C ALA A 68 4.36 -11.99 -3.37
N GLU A 69 5.35 -12.70 -2.81
CA GLU A 69 5.63 -12.66 -1.36
C GLU A 69 5.89 -11.24 -0.84
N ARG A 70 6.54 -10.37 -1.63
CA ARG A 70 6.78 -8.96 -1.25
C ARG A 70 5.48 -8.18 -1.13
N PHE A 71 4.54 -8.40 -2.07
CA PHE A 71 3.21 -7.78 -2.02
C PHE A 71 2.38 -8.29 -0.84
N PHE A 72 2.42 -9.61 -0.57
CA PHE A 72 1.73 -10.16 0.60
C PHE A 72 2.30 -9.67 1.93
N LYS A 73 3.62 -9.42 2.00
CA LYS A 73 4.22 -8.77 3.18
C LYS A 73 3.74 -7.33 3.33
N GLY A 74 3.69 -6.56 2.25
CA GLY A 74 3.12 -5.21 2.24
C GLY A 74 1.68 -5.23 2.76
N ALA A 75 0.82 -6.03 2.14
CA ALA A 75 -0.59 -6.16 2.52
C ALA A 75 -0.78 -6.51 4.00
N ARG A 76 0.05 -7.39 4.59
CA ARG A 76 0.00 -7.68 6.05
C ARG A 76 0.35 -6.44 6.90
N GLY A 77 1.27 -5.61 6.43
CA GLY A 77 1.57 -4.33 7.09
C GLY A 77 0.38 -3.40 7.10
N GLU A 78 -0.26 -3.24 5.95
CA GLU A 78 -1.46 -2.42 5.78
C GLU A 78 -2.63 -2.96 6.62
N GLU A 79 -2.87 -4.28 6.65
CA GLU A 79 -3.88 -4.91 7.52
C GLU A 79 -3.62 -4.62 9.00
N ARG A 80 -2.36 -4.70 9.44
CA ARG A 80 -1.99 -4.39 10.83
C ARG A 80 -2.27 -2.93 11.16
N VAL A 81 -1.90 -2.01 10.27
CA VAL A 81 -2.15 -0.57 10.44
C VAL A 81 -3.66 -0.30 10.44
N SER A 82 -4.41 -0.85 9.49
CA SER A 82 -5.88 -0.72 9.47
C SER A 82 -6.51 -1.22 10.76
N GLY A 83 -6.07 -2.38 11.27
CA GLY A 83 -6.53 -2.92 12.56
C GLY A 83 -6.29 -1.98 13.75
N ILE A 84 -5.15 -1.27 13.75
CA ILE A 84 -4.86 -0.25 14.79
C ILE A 84 -5.75 0.98 14.61
N LEU A 85 -5.93 1.44 13.37
CA LEU A 85 -6.75 2.61 13.06
C LEU A 85 -8.25 2.39 13.42
N THR A 86 -8.74 1.15 13.43
CA THR A 86 -10.12 0.87 13.89
C THR A 86 -10.38 1.30 15.34
N HIS A 87 -9.33 1.38 16.17
CA HIS A 87 -9.44 1.79 17.57
C HIS A 87 -9.53 3.30 17.77
N LEU A 88 -9.44 4.10 16.72
CA LEU A 88 -9.72 5.53 16.80
C LEU A 88 -11.18 5.79 17.27
N PRO A 89 -11.47 6.96 17.83
CA PRO A 89 -12.82 7.37 18.20
C PRO A 89 -13.82 7.28 17.03
N GLU A 90 -15.10 7.20 17.34
CA GLU A 90 -16.19 7.05 16.35
C GLU A 90 -16.31 8.24 15.38
N SER A 91 -15.76 9.39 15.77
CA SER A 91 -15.67 10.58 14.94
C SER A 91 -14.61 10.50 13.82
N TYR A 92 -13.86 9.39 13.74
CA TYR A 92 -12.86 9.16 12.68
C TYR A 92 -13.39 8.17 11.66
N HIS A 93 -13.03 8.41 10.40
CA HIS A 93 -13.26 7.53 9.27
C HIS A 93 -11.94 7.11 8.66
N VAL A 94 -11.78 5.84 8.40
CA VAL A 94 -10.58 5.23 7.82
C VAL A 94 -10.94 4.66 6.45
N PHE A 95 -10.34 5.20 5.41
CA PHE A 95 -10.47 4.72 4.04
C PHE A 95 -9.22 3.93 3.69
N ASN A 96 -9.37 2.63 3.53
CA ASN A 96 -8.29 1.75 3.11
C ASN A 96 -8.24 1.69 1.58
N ASP A 97 -7.02 1.58 1.04
CA ASP A 97 -6.78 1.44 -0.40
C ASP A 97 -7.43 2.57 -1.23
N PHE A 98 -7.33 3.80 -0.70
CA PHE A 98 -8.02 4.97 -1.27
C PHE A 98 -7.44 5.37 -2.62
N VAL A 99 -8.30 5.52 -3.63
CA VAL A 99 -7.85 5.90 -4.99
C VAL A 99 -7.79 7.41 -5.15
N ALA A 100 -6.59 7.96 -5.35
CA ALA A 100 -6.36 9.37 -5.62
C ALA A 100 -5.51 9.56 -6.88
N GLY A 101 -6.03 10.25 -7.87
CA GLY A 101 -5.33 10.50 -9.13
C GLY A 101 -4.89 9.21 -9.86
N GLY A 102 -5.71 8.15 -9.78
CA GLY A 102 -5.43 6.84 -10.38
C GLY A 102 -4.34 6.04 -9.67
N LYS A 103 -3.99 6.42 -8.44
CA LYS A 103 -3.05 5.68 -7.56
C LYS A 103 -3.72 5.32 -6.26
N HIS A 104 -3.29 4.20 -5.71
CA HIS A 104 -3.73 3.73 -4.40
C HIS A 104 -2.86 4.35 -3.31
N VAL A 105 -3.53 4.81 -2.24
CA VAL A 105 -2.94 5.28 -0.99
C VAL A 105 -3.36 4.29 0.08
N ASP A 106 -2.42 3.78 0.87
CA ASP A 106 -2.67 2.67 1.79
C ASP A 106 -3.84 2.97 2.73
N HIS A 107 -3.80 4.13 3.41
CA HIS A 107 -4.91 4.57 4.25
C HIS A 107 -5.07 6.10 4.19
N VAL A 108 -6.31 6.56 4.18
CA VAL A 108 -6.66 7.96 4.44
C VAL A 108 -7.53 8.02 5.68
N VAL A 109 -7.11 8.79 6.68
CA VAL A 109 -7.83 8.96 7.94
C VAL A 109 -8.41 10.37 7.97
N ALA A 110 -9.72 10.50 8.09
CA ALA A 110 -10.41 11.77 8.26
C ALA A 110 -11.09 11.81 9.63
N GLY A 111 -10.89 12.91 10.35
CA GLY A 111 -11.45 13.09 11.69
C GLY A 111 -11.35 14.52 12.19
N PRO A 112 -11.79 14.78 13.42
CA PRO A 112 -11.75 16.14 14.00
C PRO A 112 -10.36 16.78 13.99
N ALA A 113 -9.31 15.98 14.14
CA ALA A 113 -7.92 16.45 14.15
C ALA A 113 -7.34 16.79 12.78
N GLY A 114 -8.02 16.40 11.68
CA GLY A 114 -7.58 16.68 10.32
C GLY A 114 -7.74 15.50 9.37
N VAL A 115 -7.09 15.62 8.20
CA VAL A 115 -6.97 14.54 7.22
C VAL A 115 -5.52 14.10 7.13
N PHE A 116 -5.31 12.79 7.19
CA PHE A 116 -3.99 12.16 7.20
C PHE A 116 -3.91 11.14 6.07
N ALA A 117 -2.89 11.23 5.23
CA ALA A 117 -2.55 10.19 4.26
C ALA A 117 -1.43 9.35 4.86
N VAL A 118 -1.70 8.07 5.11
CA VAL A 118 -0.81 7.16 5.83
C VAL A 118 -0.23 6.16 4.85
N GLU A 119 1.08 6.29 4.62
CA GLU A 119 1.91 5.30 3.92
C GLU A 119 2.44 4.28 4.93
N THR A 120 2.29 3.01 4.65
CA THR A 120 2.69 1.92 5.52
C THR A 120 3.97 1.25 5.04
N LYS A 121 4.93 1.08 5.94
CA LYS A 121 6.15 0.29 5.69
C LYS A 121 6.24 -0.91 6.65
N TYR A 122 6.35 -2.10 6.07
CA TYR A 122 6.60 -3.34 6.81
C TYR A 122 8.04 -3.82 6.55
N TRP A 123 9.00 -3.11 7.13
CA TRP A 123 10.42 -3.41 6.98
C TRP A 123 10.92 -4.34 8.07
N ARG A 124 12.05 -5.01 7.81
CA ARG A 124 12.84 -5.75 8.79
C ARG A 124 14.18 -5.03 8.93
N GLY A 125 14.74 -5.00 10.13
CA GLY A 125 15.98 -4.28 10.42
C GLY A 125 15.74 -3.09 11.34
N ASN A 126 16.76 -2.31 11.62
CA ASN A 126 16.70 -1.12 12.48
C ASN A 126 16.40 0.11 11.61
N VAL A 127 15.30 0.79 11.89
CA VAL A 127 14.95 2.05 11.22
C VAL A 127 15.32 3.21 12.11
N THR A 128 16.11 4.14 11.59
CA THR A 128 16.51 5.38 12.28
C THR A 128 16.20 6.60 11.42
N VAL A 129 16.08 7.76 12.08
CA VAL A 129 16.02 9.06 11.43
C VAL A 129 17.33 9.78 11.73
N GLU A 130 18.10 10.10 10.72
CA GLU A 130 19.36 10.80 10.80
C GLU A 130 19.45 11.86 9.71
N ASP A 131 19.84 13.05 10.05
CA ASP A 131 19.97 14.22 9.14
C ASP A 131 18.73 14.43 8.23
N GLY A 132 17.55 14.18 8.76
CA GLY A 132 16.29 14.30 8.02
C GLY A 132 16.01 13.17 7.04
N HIS A 133 16.77 12.09 7.05
CA HIS A 133 16.59 10.91 6.21
C HIS A 133 16.14 9.70 7.03
N ILE A 134 15.37 8.82 6.40
CA ILE A 134 15.08 7.50 6.96
C ILE A 134 16.18 6.53 6.53
N LEU A 135 16.82 5.90 7.49
CA LEU A 135 17.82 4.86 7.25
C LEU A 135 17.27 3.49 7.67
N LEU A 136 17.62 2.46 6.93
CA LEU A 136 17.39 1.05 7.28
C LEU A 136 18.75 0.38 7.47
N ASP A 137 19.01 -0.09 8.69
CA ASP A 137 20.32 -0.66 9.09
C ASP A 137 21.50 0.28 8.75
N GLY A 138 21.30 1.59 8.94
CA GLY A 138 22.28 2.65 8.68
C GLY A 138 22.49 2.99 7.20
N GLN A 139 21.65 2.47 6.28
CA GLN A 139 21.73 2.73 4.86
C GLN A 139 20.48 3.42 4.33
N LEU A 140 20.65 4.27 3.31
CA LEU A 140 19.51 4.84 2.59
C LEU A 140 18.76 3.74 1.85
N PRO A 141 17.43 3.68 1.94
CA PRO A 141 16.64 2.73 1.16
C PRO A 141 16.63 3.11 -0.33
N ASP A 142 16.43 2.12 -1.22
CA ASP A 142 16.36 2.32 -2.68
C ASP A 142 15.34 3.39 -3.12
N ARG A 143 14.30 3.59 -2.33
CA ARG A 143 13.28 4.62 -2.54
C ARG A 143 13.07 5.39 -1.26
N ASP A 144 13.04 6.72 -1.36
CA ASP A 144 12.75 7.59 -0.24
C ASP A 144 11.28 7.43 0.22
N PRO A 145 11.03 6.88 1.43
CA PRO A 145 9.68 6.67 1.94
C PRO A 145 8.99 7.99 2.34
N LEU A 146 9.76 9.03 2.72
CA LEU A 146 9.22 10.34 3.03
C LEU A 146 8.70 11.03 1.77
N ALA A 147 9.45 10.96 0.68
CA ALA A 147 9.02 11.49 -0.61
C ALA A 147 7.75 10.76 -1.10
N GLN A 148 7.64 9.47 -0.84
CA GLN A 148 6.44 8.69 -1.16
C GLN A 148 5.23 9.19 -0.34
N ALA A 149 5.33 9.25 0.98
CA ALA A 149 4.24 9.72 1.86
C ALA A 149 3.77 11.14 1.50
N ARG A 150 4.72 12.07 1.25
CA ARG A 150 4.37 13.44 0.81
C ARG A 150 3.65 13.45 -0.53
N LYS A 151 4.07 12.62 -1.49
CA LYS A 151 3.42 12.52 -2.80
C LYS A 151 2.00 11.99 -2.69
N GLU A 152 1.76 10.99 -1.84
CA GLU A 152 0.45 10.44 -1.60
C GLU A 152 -0.47 11.45 -0.92
N ALA A 153 0.00 12.15 0.10
CA ALA A 153 -0.76 13.25 0.71
C ALA A 153 -1.12 14.34 -0.30
N GLN A 154 -0.23 14.67 -1.22
CA GLN A 154 -0.50 15.63 -2.28
C GLN A 154 -1.55 15.11 -3.29
N LEU A 155 -1.54 13.82 -3.62
CA LEU A 155 -2.56 13.20 -4.47
C LEU A 155 -3.94 13.25 -3.80
N VAL A 156 -4.02 12.87 -2.53
CA VAL A 156 -5.27 12.97 -1.74
C VAL A 156 -5.75 14.41 -1.68
N LYS A 157 -4.87 15.36 -1.35
CA LYS A 157 -5.20 16.79 -1.33
C LYS A 157 -5.76 17.28 -2.67
N SER A 158 -5.13 16.88 -3.78
CA SER A 158 -5.57 17.28 -5.13
C SER A 158 -6.93 16.66 -5.48
N ALA A 159 -7.17 15.40 -5.12
CA ALA A 159 -8.44 14.72 -5.35
C ALA A 159 -9.57 15.38 -4.54
N LEU A 160 -9.33 15.70 -3.27
CA LEU A 160 -10.29 16.37 -2.40
C LEU A 160 -10.57 17.82 -2.87
N ALA A 161 -9.54 18.52 -3.35
CA ALA A 161 -9.71 19.88 -3.91
C ALA A 161 -10.58 19.84 -5.18
N ALA A 162 -10.41 18.86 -6.06
CA ALA A 162 -11.24 18.65 -7.23
C ALA A 162 -12.71 18.35 -6.84
N ALA A 163 -12.92 17.70 -5.70
CA ALA A 163 -14.24 17.44 -5.11
C ALA A 163 -14.80 18.63 -4.29
N GLY A 164 -14.07 19.75 -4.20
CA GLY A 164 -14.52 20.98 -3.54
C GLY A 164 -14.12 21.12 -2.06
N TRP A 165 -13.14 20.35 -1.58
CA TRP A 165 -12.55 20.54 -0.25
C TRP A 165 -11.06 20.92 -0.33
N ASN A 166 -10.71 22.07 0.26
CA ASN A 166 -9.36 22.68 0.13
C ASN A 166 -8.53 22.65 1.43
N GLY A 167 -8.84 21.77 2.35
CA GLY A 167 -8.08 21.65 3.59
C GLY A 167 -6.68 21.05 3.40
N ALA A 168 -5.94 21.00 4.50
CA ALA A 168 -4.62 20.38 4.53
C ALA A 168 -4.74 18.85 4.68
N VAL A 169 -3.86 18.12 4.00
CA VAL A 169 -3.66 16.67 4.19
C VAL A 169 -2.26 16.46 4.74
N THR A 170 -2.16 15.86 5.91
CA THR A 170 -0.89 15.59 6.59
C THR A 170 -0.32 14.27 6.10
N PRO A 171 0.91 14.24 5.55
CA PRO A 171 1.58 12.99 5.22
C PRO A 171 2.06 12.28 6.48
N VAL A 172 1.78 10.97 6.56
CA VAL A 172 2.21 10.12 7.67
C VAL A 172 2.94 8.89 7.12
N LEU A 173 4.12 8.61 7.66
CA LEU A 173 4.86 7.39 7.41
C LEU A 173 4.78 6.48 8.64
N ALA A 174 4.06 5.38 8.52
CA ALA A 174 3.83 4.43 9.59
C ALA A 174 4.64 3.15 9.40
N PHE A 175 5.47 2.79 10.38
CA PHE A 175 6.16 1.50 10.41
C PHE A 175 5.30 0.46 11.12
N ALA A 176 4.84 -0.55 10.37
CA ALA A 176 3.96 -1.62 10.88
C ALA A 176 4.72 -2.73 11.62
N SER A 177 6.02 -2.64 11.73
CA SER A 177 6.91 -3.55 12.45
C SER A 177 7.61 -2.82 13.60
N ASP A 178 8.11 -3.55 14.60
CA ASP A 178 8.82 -2.98 15.76
C ASP A 178 10.26 -2.53 15.42
N THR A 179 10.48 -2.13 14.16
CA THR A 179 11.78 -1.70 13.62
C THR A 179 12.07 -0.23 13.88
N PHE A 180 11.03 0.60 13.98
CA PHE A 180 11.14 2.01 14.33
C PHE A 180 10.83 2.18 15.82
N ARG A 181 11.84 2.48 16.61
CA ARG A 181 11.76 2.60 18.07
C ARG A 181 11.81 4.05 18.58
N GLN A 182 12.00 5.00 17.69
CA GLN A 182 11.98 6.41 18.02
C GLN A 182 10.53 6.86 18.27
N HIS A 183 10.39 7.91 19.08
CA HIS A 183 9.09 8.58 19.26
C HIS A 183 8.64 9.22 17.94
N ILE A 184 7.35 9.62 17.91
CA ILE A 184 6.79 10.39 16.79
C ILE A 184 7.71 11.55 16.44
N ALA A 185 8.14 11.61 15.20
CA ALA A 185 9.03 12.66 14.70
C ALA A 185 8.40 13.34 13.48
N GLU A 186 8.56 14.66 13.37
CA GLU A 186 8.27 15.37 12.13
C GLU A 186 9.56 15.49 11.32
N VAL A 187 9.55 14.92 10.12
CA VAL A 187 10.73 14.84 9.25
C VAL A 187 10.35 15.34 7.87
N GLN A 188 10.95 16.42 7.41
CA GLN A 188 10.70 17.00 6.08
C GLN A 188 9.20 17.23 5.79
N GLY A 189 8.41 17.64 6.79
CA GLY A 189 6.98 17.90 6.67
C GLY A 189 6.11 16.62 6.61
N ALA A 190 6.64 15.45 6.94
CA ALA A 190 5.91 14.23 7.15
C ALA A 190 6.02 13.78 8.61
N VAL A 191 4.95 13.25 9.17
CA VAL A 191 4.95 12.65 10.50
C VAL A 191 5.40 11.20 10.38
N VAL A 192 6.47 10.84 11.11
CA VAL A 192 7.03 9.48 11.12
C VAL A 192 6.77 8.85 12.47
N MET A 193 6.19 7.64 12.48
CA MET A 193 5.87 6.97 13.72
C MET A 193 5.82 5.45 13.58
N ASN A 194 5.88 4.75 14.70
CA ASN A 194 5.51 3.34 14.75
C ASN A 194 3.98 3.21 14.69
N SER A 195 3.47 2.17 14.06
CA SER A 195 2.04 1.96 13.92
C SER A 195 1.29 1.90 15.27
N CYS A 196 1.91 1.43 16.33
CA CYS A 196 1.30 1.40 17.67
C CYS A 196 1.02 2.81 18.25
N GLU A 197 1.67 3.85 17.72
CA GLU A 197 1.44 5.23 18.15
C GLU A 197 0.34 5.96 17.34
N LEU A 198 -0.16 5.36 16.24
CA LEU A 198 -1.14 5.99 15.35
C LEU A 198 -2.41 6.43 16.08
N SER A 199 -2.95 5.57 16.95
CA SER A 199 -4.18 5.89 17.68
C SER A 199 -4.00 7.07 18.63
N LYS A 200 -2.84 7.21 19.26
CA LYS A 200 -2.50 8.34 20.12
C LYS A 200 -2.15 9.60 19.30
N GLY A 201 -1.42 9.42 18.21
CA GLY A 201 -0.97 10.53 17.35
C GLY A 201 -2.13 11.25 16.67
N PHE A 202 -3.20 10.55 16.33
CA PHE A 202 -4.39 11.14 15.70
C PHE A 202 -5.46 11.59 16.69
N ALA A 203 -5.60 10.95 17.83
CA ALA A 203 -6.56 11.30 18.87
C ALA A 203 -6.08 12.51 19.68
N THR A 204 -6.00 13.67 19.04
CA THR A 204 -5.66 14.93 19.73
C THR A 204 -6.96 15.65 20.14
N GLU A 205 -6.92 16.42 21.25
CA GLU A 205 -8.03 17.23 21.69
C GLU A 205 -8.31 18.43 20.76
N ARG A 206 -7.37 18.76 19.89
CA ARG A 206 -7.50 19.90 18.98
C ARG A 206 -8.44 19.55 17.83
N VAL A 207 -9.58 20.21 17.77
CA VAL A 207 -10.51 20.14 16.64
C VAL A 207 -10.03 21.10 15.56
N VAL A 208 -9.64 20.56 14.40
CA VAL A 208 -9.20 21.31 13.23
C VAL A 208 -10.33 21.37 12.19
N ILE A 209 -11.12 20.28 12.08
CA ILE A 209 -12.25 20.20 11.15
C ILE A 209 -13.55 20.19 11.96
N PRO A 210 -14.44 21.19 11.79
CA PRO A 210 -15.75 21.20 12.44
C PRO A 210 -16.63 20.02 12.01
N PRO A 211 -17.57 19.53 12.85
CA PRO A 211 -18.38 18.36 12.55
C PRO A 211 -19.14 18.44 11.21
N ALA A 212 -19.77 19.55 10.90
CA ALA A 212 -20.52 19.73 9.66
C ALA A 212 -19.61 19.69 8.40
N GLU A 213 -18.40 20.22 8.50
CA GLU A 213 -17.40 20.13 7.43
C GLU A 213 -16.87 18.71 7.29
N LEU A 214 -16.66 18.01 8.41
CA LEU A 214 -16.21 16.62 8.41
C LEU A 214 -17.24 15.69 7.75
N GLU A 215 -18.52 15.83 8.06
CA GLU A 215 -19.59 15.06 7.42
C GLU A 215 -19.61 15.27 5.90
N ARG A 216 -19.49 16.52 5.45
CA ARG A 216 -19.40 16.84 4.03
C ARG A 216 -18.17 16.21 3.39
N LEU A 217 -17.01 16.30 4.03
CA LEU A 217 -15.76 15.72 3.55
C LEU A 217 -15.87 14.20 3.40
N ILE A 218 -16.45 13.52 4.40
CA ILE A 218 -16.65 12.07 4.34
C ILE A 218 -17.54 11.68 3.16
N GLY A 219 -18.64 12.38 2.93
CA GLY A 219 -19.51 12.15 1.76
C GLY A 219 -18.76 12.31 0.42
N LEU A 220 -17.83 13.27 0.33
CA LEU A 220 -16.97 13.43 -0.86
C LEU A 220 -15.99 12.27 -1.02
N MET A 221 -15.44 11.74 0.08
CA MET A 221 -14.52 10.62 0.04
C MET A 221 -15.21 9.30 -0.30
N GLU A 222 -16.41 9.05 0.23
CA GLU A 222 -17.23 7.88 -0.11
C GLU A 222 -17.63 7.82 -1.57
N SER A 223 -17.87 8.97 -2.20
CA SER A 223 -18.20 9.03 -3.63
C SER A 223 -17.00 8.79 -4.56
N ASN A 224 -15.78 8.84 -4.04
CA ASN A 224 -14.54 8.64 -4.79
C ASN A 224 -13.80 7.32 -4.43
N SER A 225 -14.40 6.46 -3.57
CA SER A 225 -13.80 5.20 -3.09
C SER A 225 -14.22 4.00 -3.90
#